data_204be8c372c3a08fa3a69a26dad9c08b
#
_entry.id   204be8c372c3a08fa3a69a26dad9c08b
#
_cell.length_a   1.000
_cell.length_b   1.000
_cell.length_c   1.000
_cell.angle_alpha   90.00
_cell.angle_beta   90.00
_cell.angle_gamma   90.00
#
_symmetry.space_group_name_H-M   'P 1'
#
loop_
_entity.id
_entity.type
_entity.pdbx_description
1 polymer ?
#
loop_
_entity_poly.entity_id
_entity_poly.type
_entity_poly.pdbx_seq_one_letter_code
_entity_poly.pdbx_strand_id
1 'polypeptide(L)'
;PDYMLIGLLTSAQQVRFIGKVPVFTIRFKPEALYHLFRVEGTEVRDRYLDTDALLDSKFRELAHRIREADTMERRITLAEHFLRNIVSYRKPEPDYVIRAAELMRQTYTVNIKDIAGEVCISQRQLERKFREVMGVSPKQYLHLTRINKVVRLLQKQYPLDLTSVAYHCGYFDQAHFIKDFKRITGYNPSIYSREKQRFV
;
A
#
# COMPACT_ATOMS: atom_id res chain seq x y z
N PRO A 1 -17.57 -8.63 -9.24
CA PRO A 1 -16.55 -9.62 -9.62
C PRO A 1 -16.17 -10.49 -8.42
N ASP A 2 -15.85 -11.75 -8.68
CA ASP A 2 -15.48 -12.73 -7.64
C ASP A 2 -14.09 -12.45 -7.05
N TYR A 3 -13.27 -11.72 -7.77
CA TYR A 3 -11.94 -11.28 -7.37
C TYR A 3 -11.59 -9.96 -8.03
N MET A 4 -10.83 -9.14 -7.30
CA MET A 4 -10.48 -7.83 -7.80
C MET A 4 -9.06 -7.44 -7.37
N LEU A 5 -8.40 -6.66 -8.21
CA LEU A 5 -7.15 -6.00 -7.90
C LEU A 5 -7.43 -4.57 -7.45
N ILE A 6 -6.88 -4.23 -6.28
CA ILE A 6 -6.95 -2.87 -5.75
C ILE A 6 -5.53 -2.30 -5.81
N GLY A 7 -5.36 -1.23 -6.57
CA GLY A 7 -4.08 -0.52 -6.65
C GLY A 7 -3.77 0.29 -5.40
N LEU A 8 -2.68 1.04 -5.46
CA LEU A 8 -2.33 1.96 -4.37
C LEU A 8 -3.42 3.04 -4.25
N LEU A 9 -4.12 3.05 -3.11
CA LEU A 9 -5.11 4.07 -2.79
C LEU A 9 -4.42 5.30 -2.19
N THR A 10 -4.67 6.47 -2.75
CA THR A 10 -4.15 7.76 -2.27
C THR A 10 -5.07 8.43 -1.24
N SER A 11 -6.28 7.92 -1.10
CA SER A 11 -7.25 8.30 -0.08
C SER A 11 -8.04 7.10 0.40
N ALA A 12 -8.63 7.20 1.59
CA ALA A 12 -9.52 6.16 2.11
C ALA A 12 -10.75 6.03 1.22
N GLN A 13 -11.15 4.80 0.98
CA GLN A 13 -12.34 4.45 0.22
C GLN A 13 -13.34 3.78 1.16
N GLN A 14 -14.62 4.08 0.99
CA GLN A 14 -15.68 3.39 1.69
C GLN A 14 -16.15 2.20 0.85
N VAL A 15 -16.03 1.00 1.41
CA VAL A 15 -16.56 -0.21 0.79
C VAL A 15 -17.73 -0.70 1.63
N ARG A 16 -18.88 -0.91 1.00
CA ARG A 16 -20.08 -1.44 1.66
C ARG A 16 -20.32 -2.87 1.19
N PHE A 17 -20.21 -3.80 2.09
CA PHE A 17 -20.61 -5.19 1.85
C PHE A 17 -22.11 -5.35 2.13
N ILE A 18 -22.82 -6.05 1.26
CA ILE A 18 -24.23 -6.39 1.42
C ILE A 18 -24.33 -7.88 1.72
N GLY A 19 -24.83 -8.22 2.92
CA GLY A 19 -24.86 -9.61 3.39
C GLY A 19 -23.55 -10.10 3.97
N LYS A 20 -23.44 -11.44 4.14
CA LYS A 20 -22.21 -12.10 4.63
C LYS A 20 -21.32 -12.41 3.43
N VAL A 21 -20.26 -11.64 3.26
CA VAL A 21 -19.30 -11.82 2.17
C VAL A 21 -17.98 -12.29 2.77
N PRO A 22 -17.59 -13.56 2.58
CA PRO A 22 -16.25 -14.01 2.98
C PRO A 22 -15.21 -13.38 2.05
N VAL A 23 -14.17 -12.76 2.65
CA VAL A 23 -13.12 -12.08 1.90
C VAL A 23 -11.77 -12.72 2.22
N PHE A 24 -11.03 -13.13 1.21
CA PHE A 24 -9.63 -13.51 1.30
C PHE A 24 -8.79 -12.45 0.61
N THR A 25 -7.84 -11.83 1.32
CA THR A 25 -7.05 -10.72 0.81
C THR A 25 -5.56 -11.06 0.81
N ILE A 26 -4.91 -10.87 -0.33
CA ILE A 26 -3.45 -10.88 -0.46
C ILE A 26 -3.00 -9.42 -0.58
N ARG A 27 -2.23 -8.95 0.41
CA ARG A 27 -1.72 -7.57 0.40
C ARG A 27 -0.27 -7.53 -0.07
N PHE A 28 -0.05 -6.89 -1.19
CA PHE A 28 1.27 -6.64 -1.75
C PHE A 28 1.87 -5.34 -1.23
N LYS A 29 3.20 -5.25 -1.25
CA LYS A 29 3.86 -3.94 -1.27
C LYS A 29 3.52 -3.25 -2.60
N PRO A 30 3.33 -1.93 -2.64
CA PRO A 30 2.88 -1.24 -3.87
C PRO A 30 3.75 -1.52 -5.10
N GLU A 31 5.06 -1.60 -4.91
CA GLU A 31 6.02 -1.91 -5.97
C GLU A 31 5.88 -3.32 -6.57
N ALA A 32 5.27 -4.25 -5.83
CA ALA A 32 5.21 -5.65 -6.23
C ALA A 32 4.37 -5.89 -7.49
N LEU A 33 3.35 -5.09 -7.72
CA LEU A 33 2.50 -5.24 -8.92
C LEU A 33 3.32 -5.05 -10.21
N TYR A 34 4.15 -4.02 -10.24
CA TYR A 34 5.04 -3.77 -11.37
C TYR A 34 6.07 -4.89 -11.54
N HIS A 35 6.72 -5.30 -10.45
CA HIS A 35 7.78 -6.31 -10.52
C HIS A 35 7.27 -7.72 -10.79
N LEU A 36 6.15 -8.11 -10.20
CA LEU A 36 5.60 -9.46 -10.36
C LEU A 36 4.72 -9.61 -11.60
N PHE A 37 3.92 -8.60 -11.93
CA PHE A 37 2.88 -8.71 -12.96
C PHE A 37 3.08 -7.75 -14.14
N ARG A 38 4.08 -6.87 -14.10
CA ARG A 38 4.33 -5.83 -15.12
C ARG A 38 3.17 -4.85 -15.29
N VAL A 39 2.39 -4.68 -14.25
CA VAL A 39 1.30 -3.70 -14.21
C VAL A 39 1.87 -2.37 -13.70
N GLU A 40 1.75 -1.33 -14.51
CA GLU A 40 2.20 0.00 -14.13
C GLU A 40 1.32 0.58 -13.01
N GLY A 41 1.96 1.21 -12.03
CA GLY A 41 1.25 1.84 -10.91
C GLY A 41 0.24 2.90 -11.34
N THR A 42 0.50 3.59 -12.46
CA THR A 42 -0.39 4.58 -13.07
C THR A 42 -1.70 4.01 -13.57
N GLU A 43 -1.72 2.76 -13.99
CA GLU A 43 -2.91 2.08 -14.50
C GLU A 43 -3.87 1.67 -13.39
N VAL A 44 -3.31 1.38 -12.19
CA VAL A 44 -4.07 0.79 -11.08
C VAL A 44 -4.30 1.77 -9.92
N ARG A 45 -3.63 2.91 -9.88
CA ARG A 45 -3.77 3.88 -8.79
C ARG A 45 -5.23 4.33 -8.61
N ASP A 46 -5.70 4.30 -7.37
CA ASP A 46 -7.07 4.67 -6.99
C ASP A 46 -8.18 3.92 -7.74
N ARG A 47 -7.87 2.71 -8.23
CA ARG A 47 -8.81 1.89 -8.99
C ARG A 47 -9.06 0.54 -8.35
N TYR A 48 -10.28 0.07 -8.56
CA TYR A 48 -10.74 -1.29 -8.33
C TYR A 48 -10.92 -1.93 -9.70
N LEU A 49 -10.10 -2.91 -10.01
CA LEU A 49 -10.02 -3.48 -11.35
C LEU A 49 -10.37 -4.95 -11.31
N ASP A 50 -11.14 -5.38 -12.30
CA ASP A 50 -11.33 -6.78 -12.56
C ASP A 50 -9.99 -7.38 -12.99
N THR A 51 -9.57 -8.46 -12.34
CA THR A 51 -8.28 -9.09 -12.63
C THR A 51 -8.25 -9.75 -14.00
N ASP A 52 -9.39 -10.08 -14.57
CA ASP A 52 -9.48 -10.71 -15.90
C ASP A 52 -8.91 -9.83 -17.01
N ALA A 53 -8.96 -8.52 -16.83
CA ALA A 53 -8.43 -7.56 -17.81
C ALA A 53 -6.92 -7.31 -17.70
N LEU A 54 -6.32 -7.61 -16.54
CA LEU A 54 -4.94 -7.23 -16.21
C LEU A 54 -3.99 -8.40 -15.97
N LEU A 55 -4.52 -9.54 -15.56
CA LEU A 55 -3.73 -10.66 -15.11
C LEU A 55 -4.00 -11.89 -15.99
N ASP A 56 -3.01 -12.76 -16.10
CA ASP A 56 -3.07 -13.95 -16.95
C ASP A 56 -4.03 -15.03 -16.40
N SER A 57 -4.27 -16.06 -17.20
CA SER A 57 -5.14 -17.19 -16.87
C SER A 57 -4.71 -17.93 -15.59
N LYS A 58 -3.42 -17.93 -15.26
CA LYS A 58 -2.88 -18.58 -14.03
C LYS A 58 -3.37 -17.91 -12.76
N PHE A 59 -3.57 -16.59 -12.80
CA PHE A 59 -4.12 -15.86 -11.66
C PHE A 59 -5.59 -16.17 -11.46
N ARG A 60 -6.32 -16.31 -12.55
CA ARG A 60 -7.73 -16.73 -12.56
C ARG A 60 -7.90 -18.14 -11.98
N GLU A 61 -7.03 -19.06 -12.39
CA GLU A 61 -6.99 -20.41 -11.82
C GLU A 61 -6.70 -20.41 -10.32
N LEU A 62 -5.72 -19.58 -9.87
CA LEU A 62 -5.45 -19.42 -8.45
C LEU A 62 -6.68 -18.93 -7.69
N ALA A 63 -7.36 -17.88 -8.21
CA ALA A 63 -8.54 -17.32 -7.56
C ALA A 63 -9.66 -18.35 -7.42
N HIS A 64 -9.88 -19.17 -8.45
CA HIS A 64 -10.83 -20.29 -8.42
C HIS A 64 -10.46 -21.31 -7.34
N ARG A 65 -9.21 -21.76 -7.31
CA ARG A 65 -8.71 -22.73 -6.31
C ARG A 65 -8.78 -22.20 -4.88
N ILE A 66 -8.51 -20.91 -4.67
CA ILE A 66 -8.66 -20.25 -3.35
C ILE A 66 -10.12 -20.24 -2.92
N ARG A 67 -11.05 -19.97 -3.84
CA ARG A 67 -12.49 -19.95 -3.55
C ARG A 67 -13.01 -21.32 -3.13
N GLU A 68 -12.54 -22.37 -3.79
CA GLU A 68 -12.94 -23.76 -3.51
C GLU A 68 -12.27 -24.37 -2.27
N ALA A 69 -11.22 -23.76 -1.77
CA ALA A 69 -10.50 -24.28 -0.62
C ALA A 69 -11.33 -24.16 0.66
N ASP A 70 -11.47 -25.26 1.40
CA ASP A 70 -12.30 -25.40 2.58
C ASP A 70 -11.71 -24.68 3.81
N THR A 71 -10.37 -24.60 3.90
CA THR A 71 -9.68 -24.05 5.05
C THR A 71 -8.83 -22.82 4.71
N MET A 72 -8.59 -21.96 5.70
CA MET A 72 -7.72 -20.80 5.55
C MET A 72 -6.28 -21.22 5.25
N GLU A 73 -5.79 -22.26 5.89
CA GLU A 73 -4.45 -22.81 5.70
C GLU A 73 -4.24 -23.24 4.24
N ARG A 74 -5.26 -23.89 3.67
CA ARG A 74 -5.21 -24.31 2.25
C ARG A 74 -5.15 -23.11 1.31
N ARG A 75 -5.93 -22.06 1.59
CA ARG A 75 -5.92 -20.80 0.82
C ARG A 75 -4.56 -20.13 0.87
N ILE A 76 -3.96 -20.05 2.05
CA ILE A 76 -2.61 -19.48 2.24
C ILE A 76 -1.58 -20.30 1.46
N THR A 77 -1.60 -21.64 1.59
CA THR A 77 -0.66 -22.54 0.88
C THR A 77 -0.74 -22.36 -0.64
N LEU A 78 -1.95 -22.28 -1.20
CA LEU A 78 -2.15 -22.04 -2.63
C LEU A 78 -1.57 -20.70 -3.08
N ALA A 79 -1.84 -19.64 -2.32
CA ALA A 79 -1.33 -18.31 -2.61
C ALA A 79 0.20 -18.25 -2.53
N GLU A 80 0.80 -18.81 -1.48
CA GLU A 80 2.25 -18.85 -1.31
C GLU A 80 2.94 -19.65 -2.42
N HIS A 81 2.42 -20.82 -2.76
CA HIS A 81 2.98 -21.63 -3.84
C HIS A 81 2.98 -20.89 -5.17
N PHE A 82 1.86 -20.28 -5.51
CA PHE A 82 1.74 -19.46 -6.71
C PHE A 82 2.74 -18.30 -6.75
N LEU A 83 2.84 -17.55 -5.66
CA LEU A 83 3.75 -16.41 -5.56
C LEU A 83 5.21 -16.84 -5.61
N ARG A 84 5.60 -17.92 -4.94
CA ARG A 84 6.96 -18.49 -5.02
C ARG A 84 7.33 -18.87 -6.44
N ASN A 85 6.42 -19.46 -7.19
CA ASN A 85 6.64 -19.81 -8.59
C ASN A 85 6.88 -18.54 -9.43
N ILE A 86 6.07 -17.49 -9.29
CA ILE A 86 6.29 -16.23 -10.02
C ILE A 86 7.66 -15.63 -9.68
N VAL A 87 8.02 -15.56 -8.42
CA VAL A 87 9.30 -14.99 -7.97
C VAL A 87 10.49 -15.79 -8.48
N SER A 88 10.41 -17.13 -8.53
CA SER A 88 11.52 -17.98 -8.99
C SER A 88 11.88 -17.79 -10.47
N TYR A 89 10.93 -17.38 -11.30
CA TYR A 89 11.18 -17.09 -12.72
C TYR A 89 11.75 -15.69 -12.98
N ARG A 90 11.84 -14.83 -11.93
CA ARG A 90 12.30 -13.47 -12.09
C ARG A 90 13.70 -13.30 -11.50
N LYS A 91 14.64 -12.82 -12.34
CA LYS A 91 15.95 -12.41 -11.84
C LYS A 91 15.75 -11.16 -10.94
N PRO A 92 16.27 -11.17 -9.71
CA PRO A 92 16.29 -9.96 -8.89
C PRO A 92 17.23 -8.95 -9.54
N GLU A 93 16.70 -7.92 -10.13
CA GLU A 93 17.47 -6.73 -10.51
C GLU A 93 17.50 -5.76 -9.34
N PRO A 94 18.65 -5.15 -9.04
CA PRO A 94 18.71 -4.06 -8.06
C PRO A 94 17.74 -2.96 -8.49
N ASP A 95 16.67 -2.79 -7.75
CA ASP A 95 15.69 -1.78 -8.08
C ASP A 95 15.76 -0.64 -7.07
N TYR A 96 16.24 0.51 -7.56
CA TYR A 96 16.35 1.72 -6.77
C TYR A 96 14.98 2.25 -6.29
N VAL A 97 13.87 1.89 -6.95
CA VAL A 97 12.52 2.25 -6.47
C VAL A 97 12.15 1.43 -5.23
N ILE A 98 12.45 0.13 -5.23
CA ILE A 98 12.25 -0.74 -4.07
C ILE A 98 13.06 -0.18 -2.90
N ARG A 99 14.35 0.10 -3.12
CA ARG A 99 15.23 0.62 -2.07
C ARG A 99 14.76 1.98 -1.56
N ALA A 100 14.39 2.89 -2.45
CA ALA A 100 13.85 4.20 -2.06
C ALA A 100 12.56 4.06 -1.25
N ALA A 101 11.64 3.18 -1.65
CA ALA A 101 10.41 2.92 -0.92
C ALA A 101 10.68 2.31 0.47
N GLU A 102 11.69 1.45 0.61
CA GLU A 102 12.12 0.92 1.91
C GLU A 102 12.65 2.01 2.83
N LEU A 103 13.52 2.89 2.33
CA LEU A 103 14.01 4.04 3.10
C LEU A 103 12.86 4.92 3.59
N MET A 104 11.88 5.22 2.73
CA MET A 104 10.71 6.01 3.10
C MET A 104 9.81 5.32 4.14
N ARG A 105 9.77 3.99 4.17
CA ARG A 105 9.03 3.22 5.17
C ARG A 105 9.76 3.16 6.52
N GLN A 106 11.07 3.27 6.52
CA GLN A 106 11.90 3.24 7.73
C GLN A 106 12.04 4.62 8.37
N THR A 107 12.22 5.67 7.55
CA THR A 107 12.54 7.02 8.02
C THR A 107 11.56 8.05 7.44
N TYR A 108 10.70 8.59 8.29
CA TYR A 108 9.59 9.47 7.86
C TYR A 108 9.99 10.95 7.68
N THR A 109 11.19 11.32 8.11
CA THR A 109 11.69 12.71 8.06
C THR A 109 12.65 12.98 6.90
N VAL A 110 12.84 11.99 6.03
CA VAL A 110 13.78 12.09 4.90
C VAL A 110 13.34 13.09 3.84
N ASN A 111 14.34 13.71 3.22
CA ASN A 111 14.17 14.50 2.01
C ASN A 111 14.28 13.61 0.76
N ILE A 112 13.47 13.88 -0.26
CA ILE A 112 13.49 13.10 -1.51
C ILE A 112 14.82 13.20 -2.25
N LYS A 113 15.51 14.34 -2.14
CA LYS A 113 16.85 14.55 -2.70
C LYS A 113 17.87 13.61 -2.06
N ASP A 114 17.79 13.44 -0.74
CA ASP A 114 18.72 12.58 0.00
C ASP A 114 18.47 11.10 -0.35
N ILE A 115 17.20 10.70 -0.47
CA ILE A 115 16.85 9.35 -0.95
C ILE A 115 17.38 9.09 -2.35
N ALA A 116 17.27 10.06 -3.27
CA ALA A 116 17.78 9.92 -4.63
C ALA A 116 19.33 9.73 -4.62
N GLY A 117 20.03 10.47 -3.74
CA GLY A 117 21.47 10.28 -3.51
C GLY A 117 21.81 8.88 -2.99
N GLU A 118 21.09 8.39 -1.98
CA GLU A 118 21.27 7.05 -1.42
C GLU A 118 21.10 5.91 -2.42
N VAL A 119 20.21 6.10 -3.41
CA VAL A 119 20.00 5.12 -4.48
C VAL A 119 20.75 5.46 -5.77
N CYS A 120 21.71 6.38 -5.70
CA CYS A 120 22.65 6.76 -6.77
C CYS A 120 22.01 7.22 -8.08
N ILE A 121 20.89 7.96 -8.01
CA ILE A 121 20.23 8.54 -9.20
C ILE A 121 19.82 10.01 -8.96
N SER A 122 19.49 10.72 -10.04
CA SER A 122 18.95 12.07 -9.91
C SER A 122 17.52 12.04 -9.35
N GLN A 123 17.13 13.09 -8.63
CA GLN A 123 15.75 13.23 -8.14
C GLN A 123 14.72 13.11 -9.27
N ARG A 124 14.99 13.69 -10.45
CA ARG A 124 14.11 13.62 -11.61
C ARG A 124 13.91 12.19 -12.11
N GLN A 125 14.99 11.38 -12.14
CA GLN A 125 14.91 9.97 -12.51
C GLN A 125 14.09 9.18 -11.48
N LEU A 126 14.31 9.42 -10.18
CA LEU A 126 13.53 8.80 -9.11
C LEU A 126 12.05 9.13 -9.26
N GLU A 127 11.69 10.41 -9.43
CA GLU A 127 10.29 10.84 -9.57
C GLU A 127 9.60 10.20 -10.78
N ARG A 128 10.26 10.12 -11.92
CA ARG A 128 9.72 9.50 -13.13
C ARG A 128 9.46 8.01 -12.92
N LYS A 129 10.47 7.28 -12.46
CA LYS A 129 10.36 5.82 -12.30
C LYS A 129 9.44 5.45 -11.13
N PHE A 130 9.42 6.27 -10.09
CA PHE A 130 8.52 6.06 -8.96
C PHE A 130 7.04 6.18 -9.37
N ARG A 131 6.71 7.13 -10.25
CA ARG A 131 5.35 7.23 -10.82
C ARG A 131 4.98 6.03 -11.68
N GLU A 132 5.89 5.57 -12.52
CA GLU A 132 5.70 4.37 -13.34
C GLU A 132 5.40 3.14 -12.46
N VAL A 133 6.26 2.87 -11.47
CA VAL A 133 6.17 1.67 -10.62
C VAL A 133 5.04 1.77 -9.60
N MET A 134 4.87 2.92 -8.94
CA MET A 134 3.99 3.12 -7.79
C MET A 134 2.68 3.84 -8.13
N GLY A 135 2.59 4.49 -9.29
CA GLY A 135 1.46 5.36 -9.65
C GLY A 135 1.44 6.72 -8.95
N VAL A 136 2.37 6.98 -8.03
CA VAL A 136 2.44 8.22 -7.24
C VAL A 136 3.85 8.79 -7.23
N SER A 137 4.00 10.09 -6.90
CA SER A 137 5.34 10.66 -6.71
C SER A 137 5.97 10.16 -5.39
N PRO A 138 7.32 10.19 -5.25
CA PRO A 138 8.00 9.87 -4.00
C PRO A 138 7.45 10.66 -2.81
N LYS A 139 7.17 11.96 -3.01
CA LYS A 139 6.61 12.84 -1.98
C LYS A 139 5.20 12.38 -1.53
N GLN A 140 4.34 12.05 -2.49
CA GLN A 140 3.00 11.50 -2.17
C GLN A 140 3.10 10.17 -1.41
N TYR A 141 4.00 9.28 -1.83
CA TYR A 141 4.22 8.02 -1.15
C TYR A 141 4.71 8.21 0.30
N LEU A 142 5.65 9.14 0.52
CA LEU A 142 6.11 9.47 1.87
C LEU A 142 4.97 9.99 2.76
N HIS A 143 4.07 10.83 2.22
CA HIS A 143 2.87 11.25 2.96
C HIS A 143 1.96 10.06 3.31
N LEU A 144 1.73 9.14 2.38
CA LEU A 144 0.94 7.93 2.63
C LEU A 144 1.57 7.04 3.71
N THR A 145 2.89 6.86 3.68
CA THR A 145 3.60 6.06 4.69
C THR A 145 3.50 6.68 6.08
N ARG A 146 3.62 8.02 6.19
CA ARG A 146 3.41 8.76 7.44
C ARG A 146 2.01 8.55 8.01
N ILE A 147 0.97 8.76 7.19
CA ILE A 147 -0.42 8.57 7.64
C ILE A 147 -0.70 7.11 8.00
N ASN A 148 -0.21 6.14 7.23
CA ASN A 148 -0.35 4.73 7.58
C ASN A 148 0.32 4.39 8.92
N LYS A 149 1.44 5.02 9.27
CA LYS A 149 2.06 4.89 10.59
C LYS A 149 1.17 5.48 11.68
N VAL A 150 0.65 6.68 11.47
CA VAL A 150 -0.29 7.32 12.39
C VAL A 150 -1.47 6.41 12.67
N VAL A 151 -2.13 5.92 11.62
CA VAL A 151 -3.28 5.01 11.73
C VAL A 151 -2.94 3.78 12.57
N ARG A 152 -1.80 3.13 12.30
CA ARG A 152 -1.34 1.97 13.09
C ARG A 152 -1.10 2.30 14.57
N LEU A 153 -0.53 3.47 14.87
CA LEU A 153 -0.31 3.90 16.26
C LEU A 153 -1.64 4.18 16.96
N LEU A 154 -2.57 4.86 16.29
CA LEU A 154 -3.89 5.12 16.84
C LEU A 154 -4.69 3.83 17.09
N GLN A 155 -4.53 2.80 16.25
CA GLN A 155 -5.19 1.50 16.44
C GLN A 155 -4.64 0.71 17.62
N LYS A 156 -3.37 0.86 17.98
CA LYS A 156 -2.70 0.09 19.04
C LYS A 156 -3.03 0.54 20.46
N GLN A 157 -3.99 1.42 20.70
CA GLN A 157 -4.41 1.91 22.03
C GLN A 157 -3.27 2.48 22.91
N TYR A 158 -2.21 3.00 22.31
CA TYR A 158 -1.19 3.71 23.07
C TYR A 158 -1.77 5.02 23.63
N PRO A 159 -1.47 5.37 24.90
CA PRO A 159 -1.92 6.62 25.51
C PRO A 159 -1.11 7.83 25.02
N LEU A 160 -0.84 7.89 23.73
CA LEU A 160 -0.16 9.03 23.11
C LEU A 160 -1.20 10.07 22.71
N ASP A 161 -0.95 11.32 23.08
CA ASP A 161 -1.71 12.43 22.53
C ASP A 161 -1.44 12.61 21.03
N LEU A 162 -2.36 13.23 20.32
CA LEU A 162 -2.26 13.39 18.86
C LEU A 162 -1.04 14.21 18.41
N THR A 163 -0.56 15.11 19.28
CA THR A 163 0.62 15.95 19.00
C THR A 163 1.88 15.08 19.03
N SER A 164 2.04 14.25 20.06
CA SER A 164 3.14 13.27 20.16
C SER A 164 3.15 12.30 19.00
N VAL A 165 1.98 11.78 18.59
CA VAL A 165 1.84 10.92 17.42
C VAL A 165 2.29 11.63 16.14
N ALA A 166 1.89 12.89 15.95
CA ALA A 166 2.29 13.67 14.79
C ALA A 166 3.82 13.85 14.70
N TYR A 167 4.45 14.28 15.78
CA TYR A 167 5.91 14.43 15.85
C TYR A 167 6.65 13.11 15.60
N HIS A 168 6.20 12.02 16.21
CA HIS A 168 6.78 10.69 16.00
C HIS A 168 6.68 10.21 14.55
N CYS A 169 5.72 10.70 13.80
CA CYS A 169 5.53 10.40 12.38
C CYS A 169 6.16 11.44 11.43
N GLY A 170 6.98 12.36 11.94
CA GLY A 170 7.74 13.31 11.15
C GLY A 170 6.96 14.54 10.68
N TYR A 171 5.91 14.93 11.41
CA TYR A 171 5.24 16.22 11.21
C TYR A 171 5.86 17.28 12.13
N PHE A 172 6.10 18.47 11.58
CA PHE A 172 6.66 19.60 12.34
C PHE A 172 5.60 20.35 13.13
N ASP A 173 4.36 20.34 12.66
CA ASP A 173 3.25 21.02 13.31
C ASP A 173 1.94 20.23 13.20
N GLN A 174 1.04 20.48 14.14
CA GLN A 174 -0.23 19.80 14.26
C GLN A 174 -1.19 20.17 13.11
N ALA A 175 -1.15 21.39 12.59
CA ALA A 175 -2.07 21.83 11.56
C ALA A 175 -1.78 21.11 10.24
N HIS A 176 -0.51 20.96 9.88
CA HIS A 176 -0.07 20.17 8.71
C HIS A 176 -0.47 18.70 8.87
N PHE A 177 -0.25 18.12 10.05
CA PHE A 177 -0.68 16.76 10.35
C PHE A 177 -2.20 16.57 10.16
N ILE A 178 -3.03 17.43 10.78
CA ILE A 178 -4.50 17.33 10.69
C ILE A 178 -4.96 17.45 9.22
N LYS A 179 -4.39 18.39 8.47
CA LYS A 179 -4.70 18.59 7.05
C LYS A 179 -4.39 17.34 6.21
N ASP A 180 -3.19 16.78 6.37
CA ASP A 180 -2.78 15.58 5.63
C ASP A 180 -3.60 14.36 6.04
N PHE A 181 -3.83 14.17 7.32
CA PHE A 181 -4.64 13.06 7.84
C PHE A 181 -6.07 13.12 7.28
N LYS A 182 -6.72 14.29 7.36
CA LYS A 182 -8.07 14.49 6.83
C LYS A 182 -8.12 14.28 5.32
N ARG A 183 -7.13 14.74 4.57
CA ARG A 183 -7.05 14.58 3.11
C ARG A 183 -6.97 13.10 2.71
N ILE A 184 -6.20 12.29 3.45
CA ILE A 184 -5.96 10.88 3.10
C ILE A 184 -7.05 9.96 3.68
N THR A 185 -7.48 10.19 4.93
CA THR A 185 -8.45 9.32 5.60
C THR A 185 -9.90 9.77 5.46
N GLY A 186 -10.14 11.02 5.07
CA GLY A 186 -11.47 11.65 5.07
C GLY A 186 -11.94 12.12 6.44
N TYR A 187 -11.22 11.82 7.53
CA TYR A 187 -11.63 12.07 8.91
C TYR A 187 -10.66 12.94 9.67
N ASN A 188 -11.17 13.63 10.69
CA ASN A 188 -10.31 14.32 11.64
C ASN A 188 -9.62 13.28 12.55
N PRO A 189 -8.32 13.41 12.86
CA PRO A 189 -7.60 12.46 13.73
C PRO A 189 -8.27 12.21 15.08
N SER A 190 -8.89 13.22 15.68
CA SER A 190 -9.60 13.11 16.96
C SER A 190 -10.88 12.26 16.84
N ILE A 191 -11.59 12.36 15.73
CA ILE A 191 -12.77 11.53 15.46
C ILE A 191 -12.33 10.10 15.17
N TYR A 192 -11.31 9.93 14.32
CA TYR A 192 -10.75 8.61 14.00
C TYR A 192 -10.28 7.86 15.26
N SER A 193 -9.60 8.56 16.19
CA SER A 193 -9.13 7.96 17.44
C SER A 193 -10.27 7.51 18.36
N ARG A 194 -11.41 8.21 18.39
CA ARG A 194 -12.58 7.85 19.21
C ARG A 194 -13.42 6.72 18.61
N GLU A 195 -13.55 6.69 17.31
CA GLU A 195 -14.45 5.79 16.57
C GLU A 195 -13.71 4.64 15.85
N LYS A 196 -12.59 4.18 16.42
CA LYS A 196 -11.70 3.17 15.82
C LYS A 196 -12.43 1.94 15.27
N GLN A 197 -13.48 1.49 15.95
CA GLN A 197 -14.24 0.29 15.57
C GLN A 197 -15.01 0.43 14.24
N ARG A 198 -15.20 1.65 13.75
CA ARG A 198 -15.85 1.92 12.46
C ARG A 198 -14.92 1.80 11.26
N PHE A 199 -13.60 1.72 11.48
CA PHE A 199 -12.57 1.81 10.46
C PHE A 199 -11.71 0.54 10.35
N VAL A 200 -12.22 -0.58 10.83
CA VAL A 200 -11.57 -1.91 10.74
C VAL A 200 -12.10 -2.67 9.53
#